data_1ba88241b9e08558ed5da8a98d494892
#
_entry.id   1ba88241b9e08558ed5da8a98d494892
#
_cell.length_a   1.000
_cell.length_b   1.000
_cell.length_c   1.000
_cell.angle_alpha   90.00
_cell.angle_beta   90.00
_cell.angle_gamma   90.00
#
_symmetry.space_group_name_H-M   'P 1'
#
loop_
_entity.id
_entity.type
_entity.pdbx_description
1 polymer ?
#
loop_
_entity_poly.entity_id
_entity_poly.type
_entity_poly.pdbx_seq_one_letter_code
_entity_poly.pdbx_strand_id
1 'polypeptide(L)'
;MGKRALTMTVTALVLAIMLSGVPGLAQTVQQPKATPPQAEKAAVPASQAEKATAPEPDPRQILQKMCDFLKSQQQFTYKAEVADDQVYEGAKKLQYGIDMETFVRRPDRLRVNAEGDLVDKQFFFDGKTITLYDKDLNVYGVLEVPPDIESALEKANKDFGVRVALTDLASPQLCEHIGKKVKHSLYVGLHKVRGVPCHHLAFDGDKVQLQVWIDAGDQPLPRKVVLNHKNLPASPQWTAYLSDWNFSPQLNDNLFAFTPPQGAEKIKFIPVQAAQTPKPKPEKKKGGKS
;
A
#
# COMPACT_ATOMS: atom_id res chain seq x y z
N MET A 1 -10.45 -43.05 -18.14
CA MET A 1 -9.98 -42.31 -16.97
C MET A 1 -9.68 -40.87 -17.38
N GLY A 2 -10.67 -39.99 -17.27
CA GLY A 2 -10.56 -38.60 -17.71
C GLY A 2 -9.95 -37.72 -16.63
N LYS A 3 -8.81 -37.11 -16.92
CA LYS A 3 -8.22 -36.05 -16.07
C LYS A 3 -9.09 -34.80 -16.20
N ARG A 4 -9.90 -34.51 -15.19
CA ARG A 4 -10.59 -33.21 -15.05
C ARG A 4 -9.52 -32.16 -14.70
N ALA A 5 -9.26 -31.24 -15.61
CA ALA A 5 -8.48 -30.05 -15.32
C ALA A 5 -9.30 -29.18 -14.35
N LEU A 6 -8.86 -29.11 -13.11
CA LEU A 6 -9.41 -28.24 -12.09
C LEU A 6 -8.89 -26.83 -12.38
N THR A 7 -9.68 -26.03 -13.07
CA THR A 7 -9.39 -24.62 -13.27
C THR A 7 -9.76 -23.88 -11.98
N MET A 8 -8.86 -23.88 -11.01
CA MET A 8 -8.98 -23.01 -9.85
C MET A 8 -8.69 -21.56 -10.30
N THR A 9 -9.70 -20.73 -10.23
CA THR A 9 -9.55 -19.29 -10.33
C THR A 9 -8.90 -18.85 -9.01
N VAL A 10 -7.58 -18.80 -8.99
CA VAL A 10 -6.85 -18.20 -7.89
C VAL A 10 -7.12 -16.70 -7.98
N THR A 11 -8.07 -16.25 -7.17
CA THR A 11 -8.19 -14.83 -6.86
C THR A 11 -6.89 -14.46 -6.17
N ALA A 12 -5.95 -13.90 -6.92
CA ALA A 12 -4.80 -13.26 -6.31
C ALA A 12 -5.40 -12.24 -5.37
N LEU A 13 -5.19 -12.40 -4.07
CA LEU A 13 -5.44 -11.37 -3.08
C LEU A 13 -4.36 -10.31 -3.25
N VAL A 14 -4.39 -9.75 -4.42
CA VAL A 14 -3.88 -8.43 -4.70
C VAL A 14 -4.79 -7.55 -3.88
N LEU A 15 -4.26 -6.64 -3.12
CA LEU A 15 -5.00 -5.51 -2.57
C LEU A 15 -5.53 -4.68 -3.76
N ALA A 16 -6.41 -5.32 -4.56
CA ALA A 16 -7.16 -4.72 -5.63
C ALA A 16 -8.44 -4.20 -5.01
N ILE A 17 -8.45 -2.90 -4.74
CA ILE A 17 -9.67 -2.16 -4.43
C ILE A 17 -10.60 -2.34 -5.62
N MET A 18 -11.56 -3.26 -5.50
CA MET A 18 -12.64 -3.44 -6.47
C MET A 18 -13.58 -2.25 -6.37
N LEU A 19 -13.60 -1.43 -7.41
CA LEU A 19 -14.70 -0.50 -7.66
C LEU A 19 -15.90 -1.32 -8.17
N SER A 20 -16.85 -1.61 -7.27
CA SER A 20 -18.19 -2.04 -7.64
C SER A 20 -19.16 -0.93 -7.25
N GLY A 21 -19.56 -0.12 -8.22
CA GLY A 21 -20.64 0.83 -8.05
C GLY A 21 -21.99 0.11 -8.03
N VAL A 22 -22.74 0.28 -6.95
CA VAL A 22 -24.17 -0.02 -6.88
C VAL A 22 -24.90 1.29 -6.62
N PRO A 23 -25.91 1.69 -7.41
CA PRO A 23 -26.71 2.87 -7.11
C PRO A 23 -27.72 2.53 -6.01
N GLY A 24 -27.57 3.10 -4.84
CA GLY A 24 -28.45 2.93 -3.68
C GLY A 24 -29.19 4.22 -3.32
N LEU A 25 -30.48 4.10 -3.22
CA LEU A 25 -31.52 5.05 -2.89
C LEU A 25 -31.20 5.95 -1.68
N ALA A 26 -31.38 7.25 -1.89
CA ALA A 26 -31.35 8.26 -0.83
C ALA A 26 -32.57 8.11 0.08
N GLN A 27 -32.36 7.89 1.38
CA GLN A 27 -33.35 8.12 2.41
C GLN A 27 -32.91 9.28 3.29
N THR A 28 -33.71 10.33 3.26
CA THR A 28 -33.56 11.55 4.08
C THR A 28 -33.96 11.26 5.51
N VAL A 29 -33.00 11.28 6.44
CA VAL A 29 -33.28 11.28 7.88
C VAL A 29 -33.15 12.69 8.40
N GLN A 30 -34.29 13.24 8.88
CA GLN A 30 -34.37 14.54 9.57
C GLN A 30 -33.71 14.44 10.94
N GLN A 31 -32.74 15.34 11.21
CA GLN A 31 -32.17 15.56 12.54
C GLN A 31 -33.04 16.46 13.38
N PRO A 32 -33.22 16.18 14.69
CA PRO A 32 -33.88 17.10 15.63
C PRO A 32 -32.96 18.28 15.97
N LYS A 33 -33.55 19.45 15.97
CA LYS A 33 -32.94 20.74 16.25
C LYS A 33 -32.67 20.87 17.77
N ALA A 34 -31.40 20.90 18.18
CA ALA A 34 -30.99 21.19 19.55
C ALA A 34 -30.70 22.70 19.70
N THR A 35 -31.28 23.30 20.71
CA THR A 35 -31.13 24.70 21.13
C THR A 35 -29.77 24.88 21.84
N PRO A 36 -28.96 25.95 21.53
CA PRO A 36 -27.69 26.16 22.21
C PRO A 36 -27.87 26.79 23.59
N PRO A 37 -27.09 26.39 24.62
CA PRO A 37 -27.01 27.14 25.88
C PRO A 37 -26.14 28.40 25.72
N GLN A 38 -26.60 29.48 26.33
CA GLN A 38 -25.90 30.76 26.41
C GLN A 38 -24.57 30.62 27.16
N ALA A 39 -23.48 31.05 26.55
CA ALA A 39 -22.18 31.14 27.17
C ALA A 39 -22.01 32.47 27.90
N GLU A 40 -21.77 32.38 29.18
CA GLU A 40 -21.34 33.44 30.07
C GLU A 40 -19.92 33.92 29.73
N LYS A 41 -19.79 35.24 29.59
CA LYS A 41 -18.57 35.91 29.17
C LYS A 41 -17.59 36.03 30.33
N ALA A 42 -16.64 35.12 30.48
CA ALA A 42 -15.47 35.31 31.34
C ALA A 42 -14.35 35.97 30.56
N ALA A 43 -13.99 37.18 30.97
CA ALA A 43 -12.87 37.92 30.44
C ALA A 43 -11.55 37.30 30.88
N VAL A 44 -10.73 36.84 29.92
CA VAL A 44 -9.35 36.41 30.16
C VAL A 44 -8.42 37.56 29.76
N PRO A 45 -7.48 38.00 30.62
CA PRO A 45 -6.59 39.09 30.29
C PRO A 45 -5.57 38.65 29.21
N ALA A 46 -5.50 39.45 28.15
CA ALA A 46 -4.54 39.34 27.08
C ALA A 46 -3.13 39.64 27.58
N SER A 47 -2.29 38.63 27.71
CA SER A 47 -0.85 38.77 27.70
C SER A 47 -0.33 38.03 26.46
N GLN A 48 -0.39 38.73 25.33
CA GLN A 48 0.30 38.31 24.11
C GLN A 48 1.76 38.76 24.22
N ALA A 49 2.62 37.89 24.74
CA ALA A 49 4.04 37.94 24.40
C ALA A 49 4.15 37.41 22.95
N GLU A 50 4.38 38.32 22.02
CA GLU A 50 4.70 38.04 20.62
C GLU A 50 6.03 37.29 20.56
N LYS A 51 5.94 35.95 20.67
CA LYS A 51 7.08 35.06 20.45
C LYS A 51 7.28 35.04 18.95
N ALA A 52 8.36 35.68 18.47
CA ALA A 52 8.79 35.57 17.07
C ALA A 52 8.82 34.07 16.70
N THR A 53 7.81 33.61 16.00
CA THR A 53 7.69 32.24 15.56
C THR A 53 8.67 32.02 14.44
N ALA A 54 9.66 31.14 14.65
CA ALA A 54 10.44 30.61 13.54
C ALA A 54 9.49 30.13 12.45
N PRO A 55 9.82 30.30 11.16
CA PRO A 55 8.93 29.87 10.07
C PRO A 55 8.58 28.41 10.24
N GLU A 56 7.29 28.10 10.07
CA GLU A 56 6.80 26.74 10.17
C GLU A 56 7.51 25.83 9.15
N PRO A 57 7.97 24.63 9.55
CA PRO A 57 8.69 23.71 8.65
C PRO A 57 7.83 23.36 7.44
N ASP A 58 8.39 23.46 6.24
CA ASP A 58 7.70 23.07 5.00
C ASP A 58 7.62 21.54 4.89
N PRO A 59 6.40 20.93 4.91
CA PRO A 59 6.22 19.50 4.84
C PRO A 59 6.77 18.88 3.55
N ARG A 60 6.74 19.62 2.44
CA ARG A 60 7.27 19.13 1.16
C ARG A 60 8.79 19.04 1.18
N GLN A 61 9.46 20.00 1.80
CA GLN A 61 10.93 19.95 1.95
C GLN A 61 11.37 18.81 2.87
N ILE A 62 10.64 18.54 3.94
CA ILE A 62 10.94 17.40 4.83
C ILE A 62 10.73 16.07 4.10
N LEU A 63 9.62 15.94 3.36
CA LEU A 63 9.37 14.76 2.52
C LEU A 63 10.48 14.57 1.48
N GLN A 64 10.92 15.67 0.82
CA GLN A 64 11.98 15.61 -0.18
C GLN A 64 13.30 15.13 0.42
N LYS A 65 13.69 15.61 1.61
CA LYS A 65 14.89 15.11 2.31
C LYS A 65 14.84 13.60 2.55
N MET A 66 13.68 13.06 2.94
CA MET A 66 13.48 11.61 3.08
C MET A 66 13.69 10.88 1.75
N CYS A 67 13.09 11.38 0.67
CA CYS A 67 13.24 10.77 -0.64
C CYS A 67 14.68 10.83 -1.15
N ASP A 68 15.37 11.95 -0.98
CA ASP A 68 16.76 12.11 -1.41
C ASP A 68 17.68 11.18 -0.63
N PHE A 69 17.45 11.02 0.68
CA PHE A 69 18.18 10.07 1.51
C PHE A 69 17.97 8.63 1.01
N LEU A 70 16.72 8.19 0.83
CA LEU A 70 16.41 6.84 0.33
C LEU A 70 16.94 6.62 -1.09
N LYS A 71 16.87 7.63 -1.96
CA LYS A 71 17.39 7.58 -3.33
C LYS A 71 18.91 7.39 -3.37
N SER A 72 19.63 7.97 -2.42
CA SER A 72 21.10 7.84 -2.34
C SER A 72 21.57 6.44 -1.94
N GLN A 73 20.69 5.60 -1.38
CA GLN A 73 21.04 4.27 -0.92
C GLN A 73 21.02 3.25 -2.07
N GLN A 74 22.12 2.54 -2.30
CA GLN A 74 22.20 1.49 -3.32
C GLN A 74 21.51 0.20 -2.88
N GLN A 75 21.57 -0.11 -1.59
CA GLN A 75 20.90 -1.27 -1.00
C GLN A 75 20.44 -0.96 0.41
N PHE A 76 19.35 -1.59 0.80
CA PHE A 76 18.84 -1.49 2.17
C PHE A 76 17.83 -2.59 2.46
N THR A 77 17.61 -2.82 3.76
CA THR A 77 16.51 -3.64 4.25
C THR A 77 15.70 -2.86 5.28
N TYR A 78 14.47 -3.25 5.48
CA TYR A 78 13.61 -2.77 6.56
C TYR A 78 12.52 -3.79 6.87
N LYS A 79 11.95 -3.67 8.08
CA LYS A 79 10.73 -4.37 8.48
C LYS A 79 9.57 -3.39 8.58
N ALA A 80 8.37 -3.92 8.41
CA ALA A 80 7.15 -3.15 8.63
C ALA A 80 6.07 -4.02 9.29
N GLU A 81 5.46 -3.48 10.34
CA GLU A 81 4.22 -4.01 10.92
C GLU A 81 3.07 -3.21 10.33
N VAL A 82 2.19 -3.91 9.64
CA VAL A 82 1.07 -3.33 8.90
C VAL A 82 -0.24 -3.68 9.58
N ALA A 83 -1.13 -2.69 9.67
CA ALA A 83 -2.53 -2.87 10.02
C ALA A 83 -3.38 -2.43 8.82
N ASP A 84 -4.17 -3.35 8.27
CA ASP A 84 -4.97 -3.15 7.06
C ASP A 84 -6.46 -3.34 7.34
N ASP A 85 -7.25 -2.31 7.07
CA ASP A 85 -8.69 -2.34 7.23
C ASP A 85 -9.36 -2.97 5.99
N GLN A 86 -10.03 -4.10 6.16
CA GLN A 86 -10.88 -4.73 5.17
C GLN A 86 -12.35 -4.37 5.41
N VAL A 87 -13.06 -4.00 4.35
CA VAL A 87 -14.47 -3.62 4.43
C VAL A 87 -15.34 -4.74 3.88
N TYR A 88 -16.24 -5.24 4.72
CA TYR A 88 -17.18 -6.31 4.41
C TYR A 88 -18.60 -5.74 4.17
N GLU A 89 -19.51 -6.61 3.78
CA GLU A 89 -20.92 -6.25 3.56
C GLU A 89 -21.53 -5.55 4.79
N GLY A 90 -22.33 -4.52 4.56
CA GLY A 90 -22.88 -3.66 5.60
C GLY A 90 -21.87 -2.68 6.21
N ALA A 91 -20.80 -2.34 5.46
CA ALA A 91 -19.73 -1.42 5.87
C ALA A 91 -19.02 -1.83 7.18
N LYS A 92 -19.02 -3.11 7.52
CA LYS A 92 -18.24 -3.65 8.64
C LYS A 92 -16.77 -3.59 8.30
N LYS A 93 -16.00 -2.90 9.12
CA LYS A 93 -14.56 -2.73 8.96
C LYS A 93 -13.84 -3.61 9.97
N LEU A 94 -13.01 -4.54 9.48
CA LEU A 94 -12.16 -5.42 10.29
C LEU A 94 -10.71 -5.11 9.95
N GLN A 95 -9.85 -5.11 10.96
CA GLN A 95 -8.44 -4.85 10.79
C GLN A 95 -7.64 -6.13 10.90
N TYR A 96 -6.70 -6.30 9.96
CA TYR A 96 -5.80 -7.46 9.88
C TYR A 96 -4.35 -7.00 9.98
N GLY A 97 -3.54 -7.83 10.65
CA GLY A 97 -2.11 -7.62 10.81
C GLY A 97 -1.30 -8.30 9.70
N ILE A 98 -0.21 -7.65 9.29
CA ILE A 98 0.77 -8.21 8.34
C ILE A 98 2.16 -7.77 8.78
N ASP A 99 3.07 -8.71 8.96
CA ASP A 99 4.49 -8.45 9.14
C ASP A 99 5.20 -8.57 7.80
N MET A 100 6.01 -7.56 7.47
CA MET A 100 6.74 -7.50 6.22
C MET A 100 8.23 -7.33 6.45
N GLU A 101 9.01 -8.00 5.63
CA GLU A 101 10.46 -7.81 5.56
C GLU A 101 10.85 -7.57 4.09
N THR A 102 11.55 -6.45 3.86
CA THR A 102 11.88 -5.99 2.51
C THR A 102 13.38 -5.88 2.32
N PHE A 103 13.86 -6.39 1.19
CA PHE A 103 15.26 -6.37 0.77
C PHE A 103 15.35 -5.69 -0.58
N VAL A 104 16.13 -4.62 -0.66
CA VAL A 104 16.31 -3.81 -1.88
C VAL A 104 17.78 -3.75 -2.22
N ARG A 105 18.15 -4.07 -3.47
CA ARG A 105 19.44 -3.76 -4.07
C ARG A 105 19.20 -3.22 -5.48
N ARG A 106 19.39 -1.94 -5.62
CA ARG A 106 19.19 -1.25 -6.90
C ARG A 106 20.22 -1.64 -7.94
N PRO A 107 19.87 -1.57 -9.23
CA PRO A 107 18.58 -1.12 -9.78
C PRO A 107 17.52 -2.22 -9.91
N ASP A 108 17.87 -3.51 -9.68
CA ASP A 108 17.19 -4.64 -10.28
C ASP A 108 16.95 -5.82 -9.33
N ARG A 109 17.02 -5.62 -8.02
CA ARG A 109 16.80 -6.67 -7.03
C ARG A 109 15.84 -6.21 -5.94
N LEU A 110 14.75 -6.96 -5.80
CA LEU A 110 13.75 -6.69 -4.77
C LEU A 110 13.19 -8.02 -4.25
N ARG A 111 13.12 -8.16 -2.93
CA ARG A 111 12.41 -9.25 -2.27
C ARG A 111 11.54 -8.69 -1.17
N VAL A 112 10.33 -9.22 -1.05
CA VAL A 112 9.43 -8.94 0.07
C VAL A 112 8.89 -10.25 0.59
N ASN A 113 9.00 -10.46 1.89
CA ASN A 113 8.30 -11.49 2.63
C ASN A 113 7.14 -10.81 3.36
N ALA A 114 5.94 -11.34 3.28
CA ALA A 114 4.75 -10.85 3.95
C ALA A 114 4.01 -12.01 4.60
N GLU A 115 3.84 -11.96 5.92
CA GLU A 115 3.16 -12.98 6.73
C GLU A 115 2.16 -12.27 7.65
N GLY A 116 0.93 -12.79 7.75
CA GLY A 116 -0.09 -12.16 8.58
C GLY A 116 -1.40 -12.92 8.59
N ASP A 117 -2.44 -12.28 9.10
CA ASP A 117 -3.75 -12.92 9.32
C ASP A 117 -4.40 -13.50 8.05
N LEU A 118 -4.17 -12.86 6.89
CA LEU A 118 -4.78 -13.25 5.62
C LEU A 118 -3.75 -13.48 4.50
N VAL A 119 -2.47 -13.49 4.81
CA VAL A 119 -1.41 -13.55 3.79
C VAL A 119 -0.18 -14.26 4.31
N ASP A 120 0.35 -15.22 3.53
CA ASP A 120 1.73 -15.72 3.68
C ASP A 120 2.34 -15.84 2.28
N LYS A 121 3.00 -14.75 1.84
CA LYS A 121 3.47 -14.60 0.47
C LYS A 121 4.90 -14.09 0.41
N GLN A 122 5.57 -14.50 -0.64
CA GLN A 122 6.89 -13.99 -0.98
C GLN A 122 6.89 -13.43 -2.39
N PHE A 123 7.48 -12.27 -2.53
CA PHE A 123 7.70 -11.58 -3.79
C PHE A 123 9.20 -11.53 -4.08
N PHE A 124 9.59 -11.92 -5.29
CA PHE A 124 10.98 -11.90 -5.76
C PHE A 124 11.05 -11.16 -7.08
N PHE A 125 12.05 -10.31 -7.22
CA PHE A 125 12.45 -9.72 -8.49
C PHE A 125 13.95 -9.86 -8.66
N ASP A 126 14.35 -10.57 -9.72
CA ASP A 126 15.75 -10.95 -10.02
C ASP A 126 16.37 -10.12 -11.16
N GLY A 127 15.70 -9.05 -11.61
CA GLY A 127 16.12 -8.22 -12.74
C GLY A 127 15.62 -8.71 -14.09
N LYS A 128 14.85 -9.80 -14.15
CA LYS A 128 14.26 -10.37 -15.37
C LYS A 128 12.83 -10.79 -15.15
N THR A 129 12.55 -11.37 -14.00
CA THR A 129 11.24 -11.90 -13.67
C THR A 129 10.77 -11.43 -12.29
N ILE A 130 9.47 -11.22 -12.17
CA ILE A 130 8.79 -11.17 -10.88
C ILE A 130 8.20 -12.55 -10.62
N THR A 131 8.54 -13.14 -9.47
CA THR A 131 7.88 -14.34 -8.95
C THR A 131 7.10 -13.99 -7.70
N LEU A 132 5.82 -14.36 -7.68
CA LEU A 132 4.96 -14.30 -6.50
C LEU A 132 4.67 -15.72 -6.06
N TYR A 133 5.04 -16.05 -4.84
CA TYR A 133 4.79 -17.35 -4.21
C TYR A 133 3.81 -17.19 -3.06
N ASP A 134 2.75 -17.96 -3.08
CA ASP A 134 1.75 -18.10 -2.03
C ASP A 134 2.06 -19.37 -1.26
N LYS A 135 2.52 -19.25 0.01
CA LYS A 135 2.94 -20.39 0.81
C LYS A 135 1.73 -21.20 1.30
N ASP A 136 0.61 -20.54 1.63
CA ASP A 136 -0.60 -21.22 2.11
C ASP A 136 -1.17 -22.17 1.06
N LEU A 137 -1.16 -21.73 -0.20
CA LEU A 137 -1.65 -22.51 -1.33
C LEU A 137 -0.56 -23.37 -1.98
N ASN A 138 0.69 -23.17 -1.62
CA ASN A 138 1.89 -23.76 -2.26
C ASN A 138 1.89 -23.62 -3.79
N VAL A 139 1.56 -22.39 -4.26
CA VAL A 139 1.53 -22.06 -5.69
C VAL A 139 2.39 -20.85 -6.00
N TYR A 140 2.96 -20.79 -7.21
CA TYR A 140 3.72 -19.62 -7.64
C TYR A 140 3.41 -19.21 -9.07
N GLY A 141 3.48 -17.91 -9.32
CA GLY A 141 3.40 -17.32 -10.65
C GLY A 141 4.70 -16.62 -11.01
N VAL A 142 5.09 -16.66 -12.30
CA VAL A 142 6.28 -15.98 -12.83
C VAL A 142 5.85 -15.05 -13.96
N LEU A 143 6.31 -13.82 -13.91
CA LEU A 143 6.03 -12.77 -14.89
C LEU A 143 7.33 -12.18 -15.43
N GLU A 144 7.51 -12.18 -16.75
CA GLU A 144 8.60 -11.46 -17.40
C GLU A 144 8.37 -9.96 -17.37
N VAL A 145 9.36 -9.21 -16.92
CA VAL A 145 9.27 -7.76 -16.67
C VAL A 145 10.55 -7.04 -17.16
N PRO A 146 10.52 -5.71 -17.33
CA PRO A 146 11.72 -4.91 -17.56
C PRO A 146 12.77 -5.05 -16.46
N PRO A 147 14.06 -4.74 -16.75
CA PRO A 147 15.17 -5.09 -15.86
C PRO A 147 15.39 -4.13 -14.68
N ASP A 148 14.54 -3.15 -14.47
CA ASP A 148 14.63 -2.25 -13.31
C ASP A 148 13.39 -2.33 -12.41
N ILE A 149 13.57 -2.06 -11.11
CA ILE A 149 12.53 -2.21 -10.09
C ILE A 149 11.27 -1.41 -10.45
N GLU A 150 11.42 -0.17 -10.88
CA GLU A 150 10.29 0.72 -11.12
C GLU A 150 9.44 0.25 -12.31
N SER A 151 10.05 0.05 -13.47
CA SER A 151 9.36 -0.44 -14.67
C SER A 151 8.79 -1.85 -14.48
N ALA A 152 9.48 -2.70 -13.71
CA ALA A 152 8.98 -4.03 -13.37
C ALA A 152 7.70 -3.99 -12.54
N LEU A 153 7.68 -3.16 -11.49
CA LEU A 153 6.51 -2.98 -10.63
C LEU A 153 5.36 -2.29 -11.38
N GLU A 154 5.65 -1.30 -12.21
CA GLU A 154 4.64 -0.63 -13.04
C GLU A 154 3.97 -1.62 -13.99
N LYS A 155 4.75 -2.44 -14.71
CA LYS A 155 4.21 -3.48 -15.61
C LYS A 155 3.37 -4.50 -14.85
N ALA A 156 3.87 -5.02 -13.73
CA ALA A 156 3.15 -5.99 -12.92
C ALA A 156 1.80 -5.44 -12.43
N ASN A 157 1.77 -4.17 -12.00
CA ASN A 157 0.55 -3.51 -11.59
C ASN A 157 -0.40 -3.23 -12.76
N LYS A 158 0.08 -2.66 -13.85
CA LYS A 158 -0.74 -2.27 -15.00
C LYS A 158 -1.39 -3.46 -15.70
N ASP A 159 -0.61 -4.49 -15.98
CA ASP A 159 -1.05 -5.61 -16.80
C ASP A 159 -1.78 -6.69 -15.98
N PHE A 160 -1.41 -6.87 -14.70
CA PHE A 160 -1.88 -7.98 -13.86
C PHE A 160 -2.45 -7.52 -12.51
N GLY A 161 -2.44 -6.23 -12.19
CA GLY A 161 -2.94 -5.70 -10.93
C GLY A 161 -2.07 -6.09 -9.71
N VAL A 162 -0.84 -6.59 -9.92
CA VAL A 162 0.07 -6.97 -8.84
C VAL A 162 0.63 -5.71 -8.19
N ARG A 163 0.36 -5.55 -6.89
CA ARG A 163 0.90 -4.47 -6.06
C ARG A 163 1.47 -5.08 -4.78
N VAL A 164 2.62 -4.60 -4.38
CA VAL A 164 3.23 -4.97 -3.10
C VAL A 164 3.42 -3.70 -2.29
N ALA A 165 2.89 -3.68 -1.08
CA ALA A 165 2.93 -2.50 -0.22
C ALA A 165 4.38 -2.09 0.07
N LEU A 166 4.60 -0.78 0.21
CA LEU A 166 5.90 -0.16 0.55
C LEU A 166 7.03 -0.34 -0.48
N THR A 167 6.82 -1.07 -1.58
CA THR A 167 7.86 -1.20 -2.63
C THR A 167 8.16 0.13 -3.31
N ASP A 168 7.25 1.10 -3.24
CA ASP A 168 7.47 2.48 -3.70
C ASP A 168 8.69 3.13 -3.02
N LEU A 169 9.08 2.71 -1.80
CA LEU A 169 10.29 3.18 -1.12
C LEU A 169 11.58 2.77 -1.86
N ALA A 170 11.51 1.76 -2.71
CA ALA A 170 12.61 1.37 -3.60
C ALA A 170 12.70 2.26 -4.86
N SER A 171 11.62 2.99 -5.22
CA SER A 171 11.62 3.87 -6.38
C SER A 171 12.45 5.13 -6.14
N PRO A 172 13.35 5.50 -7.04
CA PRO A 172 14.05 6.77 -7.00
C PRO A 172 13.13 7.97 -7.30
N GLN A 173 11.88 7.75 -7.76
CA GLN A 173 10.89 8.75 -8.14
C GLN A 173 9.74 8.86 -7.11
N LEU A 174 9.90 8.29 -5.92
CA LEU A 174 8.88 8.26 -4.88
C LEU A 174 8.24 9.63 -4.63
N CYS A 175 9.04 10.68 -4.40
CA CYS A 175 8.52 12.03 -4.12
C CYS A 175 7.79 12.64 -5.32
N GLU A 176 8.23 12.37 -6.53
CA GLU A 176 7.55 12.81 -7.75
C GLU A 176 6.17 12.16 -7.87
N HIS A 177 6.09 10.85 -7.60
CA HIS A 177 4.82 10.11 -7.61
C HIS A 177 3.84 10.61 -6.54
N ILE A 178 4.33 10.93 -5.34
CA ILE A 178 3.51 11.53 -4.29
C ILE A 178 3.08 12.94 -4.73
N GLY A 179 4.02 13.78 -5.19
CA GLY A 179 3.76 15.17 -5.57
C GLY A 179 2.68 15.34 -6.65
N LYS A 180 2.64 14.44 -7.65
CA LYS A 180 1.61 14.42 -8.71
C LYS A 180 0.18 14.21 -8.20
N LYS A 181 0.01 13.61 -7.02
CA LYS A 181 -1.30 13.23 -6.45
C LYS A 181 -1.76 14.16 -5.32
N VAL A 182 -0.86 15.00 -4.80
CA VAL A 182 -1.07 15.83 -3.61
C VAL A 182 -1.57 17.23 -4.01
N LYS A 183 -2.71 17.65 -3.43
CA LYS A 183 -3.28 19.01 -3.59
C LYS A 183 -2.91 19.92 -2.43
N HIS A 184 -2.96 19.40 -1.22
CA HIS A 184 -2.66 20.15 0.01
C HIS A 184 -1.65 19.40 0.85
N SER A 185 -0.82 20.14 1.56
CA SER A 185 0.16 19.59 2.50
C SER A 185 0.11 20.37 3.81
N LEU A 186 0.30 19.69 4.92
CA LEU A 186 0.27 20.26 6.26
C LEU A 186 1.42 19.70 7.07
N TYR A 187 2.15 20.56 7.77
CA TYR A 187 3.02 20.19 8.87
C TYR A 187 2.18 20.08 10.14
N VAL A 188 2.00 18.88 10.67
CA VAL A 188 1.15 18.63 11.84
C VAL A 188 1.89 18.91 13.14
N GLY A 189 3.21 18.71 13.14
CA GLY A 189 4.05 18.95 14.33
C GLY A 189 5.13 17.90 14.51
N LEU A 190 5.84 18.01 15.63
CA LEU A 190 6.84 17.04 16.08
C LEU A 190 6.18 16.06 17.05
N HIS A 191 6.08 14.79 16.66
CA HIS A 191 5.44 13.73 17.42
C HIS A 191 6.40 12.55 17.59
N LYS A 192 6.12 11.65 18.54
CA LYS A 192 6.92 10.44 18.73
C LYS A 192 6.24 9.22 18.13
N VAL A 193 7.02 8.40 17.42
CA VAL A 193 6.63 7.07 16.96
C VAL A 193 7.53 6.05 17.65
N ARG A 194 6.96 5.22 18.52
CA ARG A 194 7.72 4.23 19.31
C ARG A 194 8.95 4.84 20.01
N GLY A 195 8.78 6.04 20.55
CA GLY A 195 9.83 6.77 21.26
C GLY A 195 10.73 7.65 20.40
N VAL A 196 10.74 7.48 19.06
CA VAL A 196 11.56 8.27 18.14
C VAL A 196 10.85 9.57 17.79
N PRO A 197 11.49 10.77 17.97
CA PRO A 197 10.95 12.05 17.52
C PRO A 197 10.82 12.08 15.99
N CYS A 198 9.64 12.46 15.48
CA CYS A 198 9.35 12.46 14.05
C CYS A 198 8.61 13.73 13.65
N HIS A 199 8.94 14.28 12.50
CA HIS A 199 8.09 15.23 11.81
C HIS A 199 6.83 14.51 11.28
N HIS A 200 5.66 14.93 11.75
CA HIS A 200 4.38 14.42 11.26
C HIS A 200 3.86 15.32 10.15
N LEU A 201 3.72 14.75 8.97
CA LEU A 201 3.27 15.42 7.76
C LEU A 201 1.96 14.80 7.28
N ALA A 202 1.07 15.63 6.75
CA ALA A 202 -0.15 15.17 6.09
C ALA A 202 -0.24 15.73 4.67
N PHE A 203 -0.60 14.87 3.72
CA PHE A 203 -0.74 15.18 2.31
C PHE A 203 -2.11 14.72 1.84
N ASP A 204 -2.89 15.65 1.31
CA ASP A 204 -4.26 15.40 0.90
C ASP A 204 -4.37 15.36 -0.63
N GLY A 205 -4.86 14.25 -1.14
CA GLY A 205 -5.20 14.03 -2.53
C GLY A 205 -6.71 13.79 -2.71
N ASP A 206 -7.18 13.59 -3.93
CA ASP A 206 -8.61 13.40 -4.22
C ASP A 206 -9.20 12.16 -3.55
N LYS A 207 -8.50 11.04 -3.67
CA LYS A 207 -8.99 9.72 -3.24
C LYS A 207 -8.35 9.24 -1.95
N VAL A 208 -7.14 9.71 -1.66
CA VAL A 208 -6.33 9.22 -0.55
C VAL A 208 -5.74 10.39 0.20
N GLN A 209 -5.76 10.31 1.52
CA GLN A 209 -4.93 11.12 2.40
C GLN A 209 -3.74 10.27 2.85
N LEU A 210 -2.53 10.80 2.67
CA LEU A 210 -1.29 10.22 3.16
C LEU A 210 -0.85 10.98 4.40
N GLN A 211 -0.55 10.26 5.48
CA GLN A 211 0.20 10.81 6.60
C GLN A 211 1.52 10.06 6.72
N VAL A 212 2.60 10.78 7.00
CA VAL A 212 3.92 10.18 7.19
C VAL A 212 4.62 10.82 8.38
N TRP A 213 5.24 9.99 9.20
CA TRP A 213 6.09 10.40 10.29
C TRP A 213 7.54 10.11 9.91
N ILE A 214 8.32 11.14 9.72
CA ILE A 214 9.72 11.08 9.29
C ILE A 214 10.61 11.39 10.47
N ASP A 215 11.58 10.52 10.72
CA ASP A 215 12.59 10.70 11.79
C ASP A 215 13.19 12.11 11.73
N ALA A 216 13.22 12.79 12.87
CA ALA A 216 13.74 14.16 12.98
C ALA A 216 15.26 14.21 13.25
N GLY A 217 15.93 13.05 13.34
CA GLY A 217 17.38 12.95 13.47
C GLY A 217 18.12 13.04 12.13
N ASP A 218 19.38 12.60 12.11
CA ASP A 218 20.27 12.72 10.95
C ASP A 218 19.85 11.88 9.74
N GLN A 219 19.11 10.80 9.97
CA GLN A 219 18.58 9.95 8.93
C GLN A 219 17.06 10.15 8.82
N PRO A 220 16.56 10.90 7.83
CA PRO A 220 15.14 11.20 7.68
C PRO A 220 14.36 9.99 7.14
N LEU A 221 14.18 8.98 7.98
CA LEU A 221 13.52 7.72 7.63
C LEU A 221 12.03 7.75 7.94
N PRO A 222 11.18 7.15 7.10
CA PRO A 222 9.79 6.97 7.45
C PRO A 222 9.69 5.95 8.60
N ARG A 223 9.05 6.35 9.71
CA ARG A 223 8.81 5.52 10.90
C ARG A 223 7.38 5.02 10.96
N LYS A 224 6.44 5.81 10.42
CA LYS A 224 5.03 5.45 10.30
C LYS A 224 4.44 6.06 9.04
N VAL A 225 3.60 5.30 8.37
CA VAL A 225 2.80 5.74 7.21
C VAL A 225 1.35 5.36 7.45
N VAL A 226 0.42 6.27 7.13
CA VAL A 226 -1.02 6.00 7.14
C VAL A 226 -1.60 6.43 5.80
N LEU A 227 -2.31 5.53 5.14
CA LEU A 227 -3.12 5.81 3.96
C LEU A 227 -4.58 5.70 4.34
N ASN A 228 -5.34 6.78 4.14
CA ASN A 228 -6.78 6.78 4.34
C ASN A 228 -7.49 6.89 2.99
N HIS A 229 -8.29 5.87 2.63
CA HIS A 229 -9.02 5.79 1.38
C HIS A 229 -10.37 6.51 1.47
N LYS A 230 -10.37 7.82 1.27
CA LYS A 230 -11.55 8.71 1.44
C LYS A 230 -12.72 8.38 0.52
N ASN A 231 -12.45 7.79 -0.63
CA ASN A 231 -13.44 7.47 -1.66
C ASN A 231 -14.06 6.08 -1.52
N LEU A 232 -13.65 5.30 -0.53
CA LEU A 232 -14.19 3.96 -0.28
C LEU A 232 -15.19 3.98 0.90
N PRO A 233 -16.20 3.10 0.90
CA PRO A 233 -17.10 2.94 2.04
C PRO A 233 -16.32 2.71 3.33
N ALA A 234 -16.78 3.30 4.44
CA ALA A 234 -16.15 3.24 5.76
C ALA A 234 -14.71 3.79 5.82
N SER A 235 -14.21 4.45 4.76
CA SER A 235 -12.89 5.06 4.68
C SER A 235 -11.79 4.18 5.29
N PRO A 236 -11.52 2.99 4.72
CA PRO A 236 -10.55 2.06 5.29
C PRO A 236 -9.17 2.68 5.33
N GLN A 237 -8.44 2.37 6.40
CA GLN A 237 -7.07 2.82 6.60
C GLN A 237 -6.10 1.65 6.45
N TRP A 238 -4.94 1.99 5.93
CA TRP A 238 -3.77 1.14 5.91
C TRP A 238 -2.68 1.86 6.69
N THR A 239 -2.13 1.22 7.71
CA THR A 239 -1.10 1.79 8.58
C THR A 239 0.11 0.89 8.60
N ALA A 240 1.32 1.45 8.43
CA ALA A 240 2.57 0.73 8.59
C ALA A 240 3.48 1.42 9.60
N TYR A 241 4.12 0.64 10.46
CA TYR A 241 5.23 1.06 11.31
C TYR A 241 6.50 0.43 10.75
N LEU A 242 7.47 1.27 10.36
CA LEU A 242 8.71 0.83 9.76
C LEU A 242 9.85 0.85 10.79
N SER A 243 10.63 -0.23 10.81
CA SER A 243 11.73 -0.46 11.74
C SER A 243 12.90 -1.20 11.08
N ASP A 244 13.94 -1.44 11.85
CA ASP A 244 15.07 -2.30 11.48
C ASP A 244 15.74 -1.93 10.15
N TRP A 245 15.82 -0.61 9.87
CA TRP A 245 16.50 -0.10 8.70
C TRP A 245 17.99 -0.45 8.74
N ASN A 246 18.47 -1.11 7.67
CA ASN A 246 19.88 -1.44 7.50
C ASN A 246 20.34 -1.02 6.09
N PHE A 247 21.34 -0.16 5.99
CA PHE A 247 21.89 0.36 4.73
C PHE A 247 23.20 -0.31 4.29
N SER A 248 23.68 -1.28 5.08
CA SER A 248 24.87 -2.06 4.76
C SER A 248 24.63 -3.57 4.84
N PRO A 249 23.47 -4.08 4.32
CA PRO A 249 23.17 -5.49 4.39
C PRO A 249 24.05 -6.28 3.41
N GLN A 250 24.29 -7.56 3.72
CA GLN A 250 24.97 -8.48 2.79
C GLN A 250 23.90 -9.16 1.92
N LEU A 251 23.64 -8.63 0.72
CA LEU A 251 22.60 -9.11 -0.21
C LEU A 251 23.25 -9.81 -1.42
N ASN A 252 23.27 -11.13 -1.41
CA ASN A 252 23.73 -11.93 -2.55
C ASN A 252 22.59 -12.19 -3.55
N ASP A 253 22.90 -12.63 -4.77
CA ASP A 253 21.91 -12.86 -5.83
C ASP A 253 20.91 -13.97 -5.49
N ASN A 254 21.34 -15.00 -4.74
CA ASN A 254 20.46 -16.10 -4.36
C ASN A 254 19.29 -15.66 -3.49
N LEU A 255 19.45 -14.54 -2.76
CA LEU A 255 18.36 -13.97 -1.95
C LEU A 255 17.17 -13.55 -2.81
N PHE A 256 17.41 -13.13 -4.04
CA PHE A 256 16.41 -12.59 -4.98
C PHE A 256 15.93 -13.62 -5.99
N ALA A 257 16.56 -14.78 -6.04
CA ALA A 257 16.18 -15.89 -6.91
C ALA A 257 15.17 -16.80 -6.21
N PHE A 258 14.08 -17.14 -6.89
CA PHE A 258 13.09 -18.08 -6.38
C PHE A 258 13.43 -19.51 -6.80
N THR A 259 13.48 -20.40 -5.81
CA THR A 259 13.54 -21.84 -6.04
C THR A 259 12.23 -22.45 -5.56
N PRO A 260 11.44 -23.11 -6.44
CA PRO A 260 10.17 -23.68 -6.03
C PRO A 260 10.36 -24.73 -4.93
N PRO A 261 9.62 -24.64 -3.82
CA PRO A 261 9.59 -25.68 -2.80
C PRO A 261 9.01 -26.99 -3.34
N GLN A 262 9.25 -28.09 -2.61
CA GLN A 262 8.70 -29.39 -2.99
C GLN A 262 7.16 -29.32 -3.09
N GLY A 263 6.62 -29.80 -4.21
CA GLY A 263 5.17 -29.83 -4.46
C GLY A 263 4.55 -28.50 -4.85
N ALA A 264 5.32 -27.43 -4.99
CA ALA A 264 4.79 -26.15 -5.42
C ALA A 264 4.32 -26.22 -6.89
N GLU A 265 3.09 -25.75 -7.15
CA GLU A 265 2.51 -25.73 -8.49
C GLU A 265 2.72 -24.36 -9.16
N LYS A 266 3.15 -24.38 -10.43
CA LYS A 266 3.23 -23.16 -11.24
C LYS A 266 1.87 -22.80 -11.82
N ILE A 267 1.40 -21.58 -11.52
CA ILE A 267 0.17 -21.00 -12.07
C ILE A 267 0.47 -19.86 -13.04
N LYS A 268 -0.54 -19.46 -13.84
CA LYS A 268 -0.41 -18.34 -14.77
C LYS A 268 -1.06 -17.09 -14.17
N PHE A 269 -0.41 -15.95 -14.32
CA PHE A 269 -1.05 -14.66 -14.11
C PHE A 269 -2.15 -14.43 -15.16
N ILE A 270 -3.28 -13.91 -14.73
CA ILE A 270 -4.38 -13.53 -15.62
C ILE A 270 -4.34 -12.01 -15.80
N PRO A 271 -4.20 -11.50 -17.03
CA PRO A 271 -4.25 -10.06 -17.28
C PRO A 271 -5.56 -9.43 -16.81
N VAL A 272 -5.50 -8.21 -16.25
CA VAL A 272 -6.67 -7.47 -15.74
C VAL A 272 -7.76 -7.33 -16.81
N GLN A 273 -7.38 -7.07 -18.06
CA GLN A 273 -8.33 -6.96 -19.18
C GLN A 273 -9.07 -8.27 -19.47
N ALA A 274 -8.40 -9.42 -19.35
CA ALA A 274 -9.02 -10.74 -19.56
C ALA A 274 -9.97 -11.13 -18.41
N ALA A 275 -9.69 -10.65 -17.20
CA ALA A 275 -10.54 -10.90 -16.03
C ALA A 275 -11.88 -10.14 -16.10
N GLN A 276 -11.96 -9.05 -16.88
CA GLN A 276 -13.16 -8.21 -17.04
C GLN A 276 -14.08 -8.68 -18.17
N THR A 277 -13.67 -9.64 -19.01
CA THR A 277 -14.49 -10.15 -20.10
C THR A 277 -15.50 -11.15 -19.55
N PRO A 278 -16.84 -10.91 -19.64
CA PRO A 278 -17.83 -11.87 -19.20
C PRO A 278 -17.67 -13.17 -19.99
N LYS A 279 -17.64 -14.32 -19.31
CA LYS A 279 -17.71 -15.61 -20.02
C LYS A 279 -18.95 -15.63 -20.91
N PRO A 280 -18.83 -16.00 -22.20
CA PRO A 280 -20.02 -16.15 -23.06
C PRO A 280 -21.00 -17.14 -22.42
N LYS A 281 -22.25 -16.70 -22.25
CA LYS A 281 -23.33 -17.60 -21.80
C LYS A 281 -23.35 -18.80 -22.69
N PRO A 282 -23.46 -20.06 -22.16
CA PRO A 282 -23.62 -21.24 -23.01
C PRO A 282 -24.88 -21.07 -23.88
N GLU A 283 -24.70 -21.14 -25.19
CA GLU A 283 -25.81 -21.15 -26.12
C GLU A 283 -26.77 -22.28 -25.77
N LYS A 284 -28.03 -21.94 -25.45
CA LYS A 284 -29.10 -22.91 -25.34
C LYS A 284 -29.31 -23.50 -26.72
N LYS A 285 -28.88 -24.75 -26.93
CA LYS A 285 -29.26 -25.53 -28.11
C LYS A 285 -30.79 -25.52 -28.22
N LYS A 286 -31.32 -24.84 -29.24
CA LYS A 286 -32.72 -24.96 -29.63
C LYS A 286 -32.96 -26.41 -29.97
N GLY A 287 -33.76 -27.11 -29.15
CA GLY A 287 -34.23 -28.45 -29.41
C GLY A 287 -35.12 -28.40 -30.67
N GLY A 288 -34.68 -29.04 -31.75
CA GLY A 288 -35.48 -29.29 -32.91
C GLY A 288 -36.62 -30.23 -32.51
N LYS A 289 -37.86 -29.78 -32.72
CA LYS A 289 -39.02 -30.68 -32.76
C LYS A 289 -39.05 -31.33 -34.16
N SER A 290 -38.98 -32.64 -34.19
CA SER A 290 -39.51 -33.50 -35.25
C SER A 290 -40.86 -34.03 -34.83
#